data_77133fbdcdd0d17f11ac5d3b82bfb45b
#
_entry.id   77133fbdcdd0d17f11ac5d3b82bfb45b
#
_cell.length_a   1.000
_cell.length_b   1.000
_cell.length_c   1.000
_cell.angle_alpha   90.00
_cell.angle_beta   90.00
_cell.angle_gamma   90.00
#
_symmetry.space_group_name_H-M   'P 1'
#
loop_
_entity.id
_entity.type
_entity.pdbx_description
1 polymer ?
#
loop_
_entity_poly.entity_id
_entity_poly.type
_entity_poly.pdbx_seq_one_letter_code
_entity_poly.pdbx_strand_id
1 'polypeptide(L)'
;MKIISITGGVGSGKSEVLRVLQEEFDAEIIKADEVAHQLMEPGKKGYQHVVEALGDSFLNKDGSIDRKKLAALIFQNKEAVETMNAIIHPMAWEEIRYAINHSDKEIIVVEAALYDDEHNAMFDEIWYVYTSVENRIKRLMASRGYSEEKCRSIMANQASEDDYRS
;
A
#
# COMPACT_ATOMS: atom_id res chain seq x y z
N MET A 1 -8.66 -9.69 -20.60
CA MET A 1 -8.22 -9.35 -19.25
C MET A 1 -8.30 -7.85 -19.07
N LYS A 2 -8.88 -7.39 -17.99
CA LYS A 2 -8.98 -5.97 -17.63
C LYS A 2 -8.22 -5.70 -16.34
N ILE A 3 -7.38 -4.69 -16.36
CA ILE A 3 -6.51 -4.31 -15.23
C ILE A 3 -6.98 -2.97 -14.68
N ILE A 4 -7.48 -2.99 -13.46
CA ILE A 4 -8.04 -1.81 -12.78
C ILE A 4 -7.15 -1.45 -11.59
N SER A 5 -6.82 -0.18 -11.46
CA SER A 5 -6.22 0.35 -10.24
C SER A 5 -7.28 0.97 -9.35
N ILE A 6 -7.22 0.70 -8.05
CA ILE A 6 -8.05 1.36 -7.04
C ILE A 6 -7.18 2.14 -6.08
N THR A 7 -7.51 3.42 -5.92
CA THR A 7 -6.85 4.32 -4.98
C THR A 7 -7.88 5.12 -4.17
N GLY A 8 -7.44 5.77 -3.13
CA GLY A 8 -8.28 6.59 -2.24
C GLY A 8 -7.72 6.62 -0.83
N GLY A 9 -8.15 7.59 -0.05
CA GLY A 9 -7.71 7.77 1.32
C GLY A 9 -8.21 6.68 2.26
N VAL A 10 -7.55 6.54 3.41
CA VAL A 10 -7.99 5.66 4.49
C VAL A 10 -9.44 5.97 4.90
N GLY A 11 -10.26 4.96 5.11
CA GLY A 11 -11.69 5.12 5.45
C GLY A 11 -12.59 5.53 4.30
N SER A 12 -12.11 5.57 3.06
CA SER A 12 -12.91 5.94 1.88
C SER A 12 -13.89 4.86 1.43
N GLY A 13 -13.69 3.59 1.84
CA GLY A 13 -14.53 2.47 1.45
C GLY A 13 -13.90 1.55 0.41
N LYS A 14 -12.60 1.66 0.13
CA LYS A 14 -11.88 0.80 -0.82
C LYS A 14 -12.08 -0.68 -0.54
N SER A 15 -11.98 -1.09 0.73
CA SER A 15 -12.10 -2.51 1.12
C SER A 15 -13.43 -3.11 0.71
N GLU A 16 -14.53 -2.36 0.79
CA GLU A 16 -15.86 -2.82 0.38
C GLU A 16 -15.95 -2.96 -1.15
N VAL A 17 -15.39 -2.02 -1.89
CA VAL A 17 -15.32 -2.10 -3.36
C VAL A 17 -14.50 -3.32 -3.79
N LEU A 18 -13.36 -3.55 -3.16
CA LEU A 18 -12.51 -4.72 -3.44
C LEU A 18 -13.23 -6.03 -3.13
N ARG A 19 -13.97 -6.09 -2.00
CA ARG A 19 -14.77 -7.26 -1.64
C ARG A 19 -15.81 -7.59 -2.71
N VAL A 20 -16.56 -6.60 -3.16
CA VAL A 20 -17.57 -6.79 -4.21
C VAL A 20 -16.94 -7.28 -5.52
N LEU A 21 -15.83 -6.68 -5.93
CA LEU A 21 -15.12 -7.10 -7.14
C LEU A 21 -14.62 -8.55 -7.05
N GLN A 22 -14.14 -8.95 -5.89
CA GLN A 22 -13.67 -10.31 -5.67
C GLN A 22 -14.82 -11.32 -5.61
N GLU A 23 -15.86 -11.06 -4.82
CA GLU A 23 -16.94 -12.01 -4.55
C GLU A 23 -17.94 -12.11 -5.70
N GLU A 24 -18.27 -11.00 -6.37
CA GLU A 24 -19.31 -10.96 -7.39
C GLU A 24 -18.79 -11.03 -8.83
N PHE A 25 -17.54 -10.60 -9.05
CA PHE A 25 -16.93 -10.54 -10.38
C PHE A 25 -15.70 -11.44 -10.53
N ASP A 26 -15.38 -12.25 -9.54
CA ASP A 26 -14.23 -13.16 -9.53
C ASP A 26 -12.90 -12.46 -9.85
N ALA A 27 -12.76 -11.21 -9.44
CA ALA A 27 -11.54 -10.44 -9.65
C ALA A 27 -10.41 -10.92 -8.75
N GLU A 28 -9.19 -10.93 -9.27
CA GLU A 28 -7.99 -11.08 -8.45
C GLU A 28 -7.62 -9.73 -7.84
N ILE A 29 -7.43 -9.71 -6.52
CA ILE A 29 -7.07 -8.51 -5.79
C ILE A 29 -5.59 -8.56 -5.42
N ILE A 30 -4.83 -7.55 -5.83
CA ILE A 30 -3.43 -7.36 -5.48
C ILE A 30 -3.32 -6.07 -4.68
N LYS A 31 -2.86 -6.17 -3.44
CA LYS A 31 -2.64 -5.01 -2.58
C LYS A 31 -1.15 -4.70 -2.54
N ALA A 32 -0.76 -3.54 -3.06
CA ALA A 32 0.64 -3.14 -3.17
C ALA A 32 1.36 -3.11 -1.81
N ASP A 33 0.68 -2.68 -0.75
CA ASP A 33 1.24 -2.68 0.61
C ASP A 33 1.53 -4.09 1.12
N GLU A 34 0.67 -5.06 0.84
CA GLU A 34 0.89 -6.45 1.21
C GLU A 34 2.06 -7.06 0.43
N VAL A 35 2.19 -6.75 -0.85
CA VAL A 35 3.33 -7.17 -1.67
C VAL A 35 4.63 -6.61 -1.10
N ALA A 36 4.67 -5.34 -0.75
CA ALA A 36 5.82 -4.71 -0.12
C ALA A 36 6.17 -5.36 1.23
N HIS A 37 5.19 -5.67 2.06
CA HIS A 37 5.40 -6.37 3.34
C HIS A 37 5.98 -7.79 3.14
N GLN A 38 5.48 -8.53 2.18
CA GLN A 38 5.98 -9.88 1.86
C GLN A 38 7.44 -9.86 1.39
N LEU A 39 7.83 -8.85 0.62
CA LEU A 39 9.23 -8.67 0.19
C LEU A 39 10.19 -8.40 1.34
N MET A 40 9.68 -7.92 2.47
CA MET A 40 10.46 -7.62 3.68
C MET A 40 10.46 -8.79 4.68
N GLU A 41 9.88 -9.92 4.35
CA GLU A 41 9.97 -11.13 5.19
C GLU A 41 11.39 -11.71 5.19
N PRO A 42 11.86 -12.29 6.33
CA PRO A 42 13.16 -12.94 6.40
C PRO A 42 13.37 -13.95 5.25
N GLY A 43 14.53 -13.88 4.61
CA GLY A 43 14.86 -14.72 3.45
C GLY A 43 14.45 -14.18 2.10
N LYS A 44 13.72 -13.08 2.04
CA LYS A 44 13.36 -12.40 0.79
C LYS A 44 14.42 -11.37 0.39
N LYS A 45 14.49 -11.06 -0.91
CA LYS A 45 15.46 -10.09 -1.45
C LYS A 45 15.28 -8.69 -0.86
N GLY A 46 14.03 -8.23 -0.69
CA GLY A 46 13.75 -6.93 -0.11
C GLY A 46 14.27 -6.81 1.33
N TYR A 47 14.07 -7.84 2.14
CA TYR A 47 14.64 -7.92 3.48
C TYR A 47 16.15 -7.78 3.47
N GLN A 48 16.85 -8.55 2.63
CA GLN A 48 18.31 -8.51 2.54
C GLN A 48 18.79 -7.11 2.18
N HIS A 49 18.25 -6.50 1.16
CA HIS A 49 18.66 -5.17 0.69
C HIS A 49 18.36 -4.07 1.73
N VAL A 50 17.24 -4.15 2.42
CA VAL A 50 16.91 -3.17 3.47
C VAL A 50 17.84 -3.30 4.67
N VAL A 51 18.17 -4.52 5.11
CA VAL A 51 19.10 -4.76 6.20
C VAL A 51 20.53 -4.32 5.82
N GLU A 52 20.95 -4.57 4.60
CA GLU A 52 22.26 -4.11 4.10
C GLU A 52 22.35 -2.58 4.07
N ALA A 53 21.27 -1.89 3.72
CA ALA A 53 21.25 -0.43 3.59
C ALA A 53 21.04 0.30 4.93
N LEU A 54 20.20 -0.22 5.81
CA LEU A 54 19.77 0.45 7.04
C LEU A 54 20.35 -0.18 8.33
N GLY A 55 21.02 -1.32 8.22
CA GLY A 55 21.56 -2.07 9.36
C GLY A 55 20.50 -2.99 9.98
N ASP A 56 20.86 -3.57 11.13
CA ASP A 56 20.11 -4.62 11.81
C ASP A 56 19.45 -4.18 13.13
N SER A 57 19.54 -2.90 13.47
CA SER A 57 19.06 -2.36 14.76
C SER A 57 17.56 -2.53 14.98
N PHE A 58 16.78 -2.69 13.91
CA PHE A 58 15.33 -2.89 13.94
C PHE A 58 14.92 -4.36 13.84
N LEU A 59 15.87 -5.31 13.94
CA LEU A 59 15.55 -6.73 13.91
C LEU A 59 15.28 -7.27 15.31
N ASN A 60 14.40 -8.26 15.37
CA ASN A 60 14.24 -9.11 16.55
C ASN A 60 15.37 -10.14 16.65
N LYS A 61 15.46 -10.83 17.77
CA LYS A 61 16.49 -11.88 17.99
C LYS A 61 16.38 -13.05 17.02
N ASP A 62 15.17 -13.30 16.48
CA ASP A 62 14.90 -14.34 15.49
C ASP A 62 15.17 -13.91 14.04
N GLY A 63 15.62 -12.67 13.84
CA GLY A 63 15.90 -12.10 12.54
C GLY A 63 14.68 -11.45 11.85
N SER A 64 13.48 -11.54 12.42
CA SER A 64 12.32 -10.85 11.88
C SER A 64 12.41 -9.34 12.13
N ILE A 65 11.69 -8.57 11.31
CA ILE A 65 11.63 -7.11 11.47
C ILE A 65 10.70 -6.75 12.64
N ASP A 66 11.23 -6.01 13.61
CA ASP A 66 10.43 -5.36 14.63
C ASP A 66 9.80 -4.08 14.02
N ARG A 67 8.51 -4.16 13.71
CA ARG A 67 7.79 -3.06 13.06
C ARG A 67 7.78 -1.77 13.87
N LYS A 68 7.81 -1.85 15.21
CA LYS A 68 7.87 -0.67 16.06
C LYS A 68 9.23 0.01 15.99
N LYS A 69 10.31 -0.76 15.99
CA LYS A 69 11.66 -0.24 15.84
C LYS A 69 11.89 0.36 14.46
N LEU A 70 11.42 -0.33 13.42
CA LEU A 70 11.49 0.18 12.05
C LEU A 70 10.68 1.47 11.89
N ALA A 71 9.47 1.51 12.41
CA ALA A 71 8.63 2.71 12.40
C ALA A 71 9.30 3.89 13.14
N ALA A 72 9.94 3.64 14.27
CA ALA A 72 10.68 4.66 15.00
C ALA A 72 11.89 5.19 14.21
N LEU A 73 12.64 4.30 13.55
CA LEU A 73 13.75 4.67 12.68
C LEU A 73 13.28 5.55 11.51
N ILE A 74 12.21 5.14 10.84
CA ILE A 74 11.61 5.83 9.70
C ILE A 74 11.07 7.20 10.13
N PHE A 75 10.35 7.27 11.26
CA PHE A 75 9.76 8.52 11.76
C PHE A 75 10.81 9.59 12.06
N GLN A 76 11.99 9.20 12.54
CA GLN A 76 13.09 10.09 12.91
C GLN A 76 14.05 10.40 11.76
N ASN A 77 14.01 9.62 10.68
CA ASN A 77 15.02 9.71 9.61
C ASN A 77 14.36 9.61 8.22
N LYS A 78 14.13 10.78 7.62
CA LYS A 78 13.56 10.89 6.27
C LYS A 78 14.40 10.17 5.21
N GLU A 79 15.72 10.23 5.34
CA GLU A 79 16.65 9.57 4.41
C GLU A 79 16.49 8.03 4.46
N ALA A 80 16.24 7.46 5.64
CA ALA A 80 15.95 6.04 5.79
C ALA A 80 14.65 5.64 5.08
N VAL A 81 13.62 6.48 5.13
CA VAL A 81 12.37 6.28 4.36
C VAL A 81 12.64 6.26 2.87
N GLU A 82 13.37 7.25 2.37
CA GLU A 82 13.70 7.37 0.96
C GLU A 82 14.54 6.18 0.48
N THR A 83 15.51 5.75 1.27
CA THR A 83 16.33 4.57 0.98
C THR A 83 15.49 3.30 0.92
N MET A 84 14.63 3.07 1.92
CA MET A 84 13.76 1.90 1.96
C MET A 84 12.79 1.87 0.77
N ASN A 85 12.16 3.00 0.47
CA ASN A 85 11.23 3.12 -0.65
C ASN A 85 11.94 2.92 -2.00
N ALA A 86 13.14 3.45 -2.17
CA ALA A 86 13.94 3.25 -3.38
C ALA A 86 14.32 1.77 -3.61
N ILE A 87 14.41 0.97 -2.56
CA ILE A 87 14.65 -0.47 -2.63
C ILE A 87 13.36 -1.25 -2.89
N ILE A 88 12.32 -1.00 -2.10
CA ILE A 88 11.11 -1.83 -2.06
C ILE A 88 10.13 -1.51 -3.19
N HIS A 89 9.94 -0.24 -3.57
CA HIS A 89 8.96 0.13 -4.59
C HIS A 89 9.22 -0.53 -5.96
N PRO A 90 10.43 -0.50 -6.53
CA PRO A 90 10.70 -1.18 -7.80
C PRO A 90 10.46 -2.69 -7.71
N MET A 91 10.85 -3.32 -6.61
CA MET A 91 10.66 -4.75 -6.39
C MET A 91 9.18 -5.11 -6.25
N ALA A 92 8.39 -4.28 -5.56
CA ALA A 92 6.96 -4.48 -5.42
C ALA A 92 6.24 -4.37 -6.77
N TRP A 93 6.61 -3.41 -7.61
CA TRP A 93 6.05 -3.27 -8.95
C TRP A 93 6.44 -4.42 -9.89
N GLU A 94 7.65 -4.94 -9.76
CA GLU A 94 8.08 -6.14 -10.50
C GLU A 94 7.21 -7.36 -10.11
N GLU A 95 6.98 -7.58 -8.83
CA GLU A 95 6.11 -8.66 -8.33
C GLU A 95 4.64 -8.46 -8.77
N ILE A 96 4.14 -7.24 -8.75
CA ILE A 96 2.78 -6.93 -9.23
C ILE A 96 2.66 -7.23 -10.73
N ARG A 97 3.61 -6.80 -11.54
CA ARG A 97 3.64 -7.11 -12.99
C ARG A 97 3.72 -8.62 -13.22
N TYR A 98 4.53 -9.31 -12.45
CA TYR A 98 4.63 -10.78 -12.53
C TYR A 98 3.27 -11.44 -12.22
N ALA A 99 2.62 -11.04 -11.15
CA ALA A 99 1.31 -11.56 -10.76
C ALA A 99 0.25 -11.29 -11.84
N ILE A 100 0.22 -10.09 -12.42
CA ILE A 100 -0.69 -9.74 -13.51
C ILE A 100 -0.46 -10.64 -14.72
N ASN A 101 0.79 -10.85 -15.11
CA ASN A 101 1.14 -11.63 -16.31
C ASN A 101 0.88 -13.14 -16.14
N HIS A 102 0.81 -13.63 -14.90
CA HIS A 102 0.58 -15.04 -14.59
C HIS A 102 -0.83 -15.32 -14.08
N SER A 103 -1.68 -14.32 -14.00
CA SER A 103 -3.08 -14.50 -13.61
C SER A 103 -3.92 -15.07 -14.77
N ASP A 104 -4.83 -15.97 -14.44
CA ASP A 104 -5.85 -16.51 -15.35
C ASP A 104 -7.20 -15.79 -15.23
N LYS A 105 -7.28 -14.76 -14.39
CA LYS A 105 -8.51 -13.99 -14.16
C LYS A 105 -8.78 -12.99 -15.28
N GLU A 106 -10.05 -12.77 -15.57
CA GLU A 106 -10.46 -11.75 -16.54
C GLU A 106 -10.36 -10.33 -16.00
N ILE A 107 -10.43 -10.17 -14.67
CA ILE A 107 -10.34 -8.89 -13.98
C ILE A 107 -9.26 -8.98 -12.91
N ILE A 108 -8.31 -8.07 -12.96
CA ILE A 108 -7.29 -7.89 -11.94
C ILE A 108 -7.40 -6.49 -11.38
N VAL A 109 -7.40 -6.39 -10.07
CA VAL A 109 -7.51 -5.11 -9.36
C VAL A 109 -6.27 -4.92 -8.49
N VAL A 110 -5.57 -3.82 -8.71
CA VAL A 110 -4.40 -3.42 -7.90
C VAL A 110 -4.79 -2.27 -7.00
N GLU A 111 -4.70 -2.46 -5.70
CA GLU A 111 -4.86 -1.40 -4.71
C GLU A 111 -3.51 -0.81 -4.35
N ALA A 112 -3.33 0.48 -4.59
CA ALA A 112 -2.15 1.23 -4.14
C ALA A 112 -2.52 2.69 -3.84
N ALA A 113 -1.58 3.45 -3.25
CA ALA A 113 -1.86 4.84 -2.88
C ALA A 113 -1.90 5.75 -4.11
N LEU A 114 -0.76 6.18 -4.59
CA LEU A 114 -0.62 6.98 -5.81
C LEU A 114 0.45 6.35 -6.70
N TYR A 115 0.31 6.59 -8.00
CA TYR A 115 1.20 6.07 -9.02
C TYR A 115 1.84 7.23 -9.78
N ASP A 116 3.00 6.99 -10.35
CA ASP A 116 3.57 7.84 -11.38
C ASP A 116 3.03 7.47 -12.77
N ASP A 117 3.32 8.29 -13.76
CA ASP A 117 2.84 8.09 -15.12
C ASP A 117 3.32 6.77 -15.75
N GLU A 118 4.51 6.30 -15.35
CA GLU A 118 5.06 5.03 -15.83
C GLU A 118 4.20 3.84 -15.38
N HIS A 119 3.80 3.82 -14.12
CA HIS A 119 2.98 2.76 -13.57
C HIS A 119 1.51 2.90 -13.97
N ASN A 120 1.01 4.12 -14.15
CA ASN A 120 -0.35 4.37 -14.61
C ASN A 120 -0.64 3.73 -15.98
N ALA A 121 0.35 3.67 -16.85
CA ALA A 121 0.22 3.11 -18.20
C ALA A 121 -0.12 1.61 -18.23
N MET A 122 0.06 0.87 -17.13
CA MET A 122 -0.30 -0.55 -17.08
C MET A 122 -1.78 -0.82 -16.82
N PHE A 123 -2.54 0.19 -16.42
CA PHE A 123 -3.94 0.04 -16.05
C PHE A 123 -4.87 0.48 -17.17
N ASP A 124 -5.93 -0.30 -17.39
CA ASP A 124 -7.01 0.08 -18.29
C ASP A 124 -7.88 1.18 -17.70
N GLU A 125 -8.06 1.14 -16.38
CA GLU A 125 -8.82 2.14 -15.62
C GLU A 125 -8.18 2.39 -14.25
N ILE A 126 -8.32 3.63 -13.78
CA ILE A 126 -7.94 4.03 -12.42
C ILE A 126 -9.19 4.55 -11.72
N TRP A 127 -9.56 3.90 -10.63
CA TRP A 127 -10.75 4.25 -9.84
C TRP A 127 -10.33 4.95 -8.55
N TYR A 128 -10.82 6.16 -8.38
CA TYR A 128 -10.68 6.89 -7.13
C TYR A 128 -11.92 6.71 -6.26
N VAL A 129 -11.77 5.99 -5.15
CA VAL A 129 -12.85 5.79 -4.18
C VAL A 129 -12.86 6.94 -3.19
N TYR A 130 -13.97 7.68 -3.18
CA TYR A 130 -14.13 8.91 -2.43
C TYR A 130 -15.28 8.85 -1.44
N THR A 131 -15.07 9.48 -0.29
CA THR A 131 -16.12 9.93 0.62
C THR A 131 -15.61 11.14 1.40
N SER A 132 -16.51 11.90 2.03
CA SER A 132 -16.13 13.10 2.78
C SER A 132 -15.19 12.80 3.95
N VAL A 133 -14.42 13.80 4.37
CA VAL A 133 -13.52 13.69 5.53
C VAL A 133 -14.30 13.28 6.79
N GLU A 134 -15.48 13.86 7.01
CA GLU A 134 -16.34 13.52 8.15
C GLU A 134 -16.75 12.05 8.15
N ASN A 135 -17.14 11.52 6.99
CA ASN A 135 -17.50 10.10 6.84
C ASN A 135 -16.30 9.20 7.06
N ARG A 136 -15.13 9.58 6.56
CA ARG A 136 -13.88 8.84 6.78
C ARG A 136 -13.55 8.75 8.26
N ILE A 137 -13.62 9.87 8.99
CA ILE A 137 -13.39 9.92 10.44
C ILE A 137 -14.40 9.01 11.18
N LYS A 138 -15.68 9.12 10.88
CA LYS A 138 -16.72 8.28 11.50
C LYS A 138 -16.44 6.80 11.30
N ARG A 139 -16.08 6.39 10.09
CA ARG A 139 -15.77 4.99 9.76
C ARG A 139 -14.53 4.48 10.49
N LEU A 140 -13.47 5.28 10.56
CA LEU A 140 -12.24 4.90 11.25
C LEU A 140 -12.43 4.82 12.77
N MET A 141 -13.19 5.73 13.36
CA MET A 141 -13.54 5.67 14.77
C MET A 141 -14.38 4.42 15.09
N ALA A 142 -15.36 4.10 14.27
CA ALA A 142 -16.23 2.94 14.46
C ALA A 142 -15.52 1.59 14.21
N SER A 143 -14.70 1.49 13.14
CA SER A 143 -14.11 0.22 12.71
C SER A 143 -12.76 -0.08 13.37
N ARG A 144 -11.96 0.94 13.69
CA ARG A 144 -10.60 0.79 14.23
C ARG A 144 -10.42 1.37 15.63
N GLY A 145 -11.46 2.00 16.18
CA GLY A 145 -11.40 2.63 17.50
C GLY A 145 -10.44 3.81 17.60
N TYR A 146 -10.12 4.44 16.47
CA TYR A 146 -9.22 5.60 16.42
C TYR A 146 -9.90 6.83 17.01
N SER A 147 -9.12 7.71 17.66
CA SER A 147 -9.57 9.05 18.02
C SER A 147 -9.69 9.93 16.78
N GLU A 148 -10.51 10.98 16.84
CA GLU A 148 -10.60 11.98 15.75
C GLU A 148 -9.24 12.59 15.44
N GLU A 149 -8.44 12.91 16.46
CA GLU A 149 -7.09 13.45 16.30
C GLU A 149 -6.18 12.49 15.52
N LYS A 150 -6.22 11.19 15.85
CA LYS A 150 -5.46 10.16 15.12
C LYS A 150 -5.92 10.06 13.65
N CYS A 151 -7.22 10.10 13.40
CA CYS A 151 -7.77 10.06 12.04
C CYS A 151 -7.28 11.25 11.21
N ARG A 152 -7.34 12.46 11.76
CA ARG A 152 -6.87 13.67 11.08
C ARG A 152 -5.36 13.65 10.84
N SER A 153 -4.58 13.13 11.78
CA SER A 153 -3.13 12.98 11.63
C SER A 153 -2.77 12.03 10.50
N ILE A 154 -3.45 10.89 10.40
CA ILE A 154 -3.25 9.92 9.29
C ILE A 154 -3.59 10.56 7.94
N MET A 155 -4.71 11.27 7.86
CA MET A 155 -5.14 11.93 6.63
C MET A 155 -4.20 13.04 6.19
N ALA A 156 -3.61 13.77 7.14
CA ALA A 156 -2.63 14.82 6.85
C ALA A 156 -1.33 14.28 6.21
N ASN A 157 -0.99 13.03 6.48
CA ASN A 157 0.18 12.35 5.91
C ASN A 157 -0.12 11.61 4.58
N GLN A 158 -1.37 11.63 4.14
CA GLN A 158 -1.77 11.08 2.84
C GLN A 158 -1.84 12.18 1.77
N ALA A 159 -1.90 11.75 0.51
CA ALA A 159 -2.17 12.65 -0.59
C ALA A 159 -3.51 13.37 -0.40
N SER A 160 -3.60 14.60 -0.88
CA SER A 160 -4.84 15.38 -0.87
C SER A 160 -5.86 14.82 -1.87
N GLU A 161 -7.12 15.25 -1.74
CA GLU A 161 -8.15 14.90 -2.71
C GLU A 161 -7.79 15.37 -4.12
N ASP A 162 -7.19 16.55 -4.25
CA ASP A 162 -6.76 17.08 -5.54
C ASP A 162 -5.65 16.22 -6.16
N ASP A 163 -4.71 15.69 -5.35
CA ASP A 163 -3.68 14.76 -5.82
C ASP A 163 -4.29 13.47 -6.37
N TYR A 164 -5.32 12.93 -5.72
CA TYR A 164 -6.02 11.73 -6.20
C TYR A 164 -6.83 11.96 -7.46
N ARG A 165 -7.36 13.17 -7.67
CA ARG A 165 -8.17 13.53 -8.83
C ARG A 165 -7.36 13.95 -10.05
N SER A 166 -6.10 14.29 -9.84
CA SER A 166 -5.21 14.65 -10.94
C SER A 166 -4.77 13.43 -11.74
#